data_2dd9d109d57bcaf3d8f6efed69a08ab8
#
_entry.id   2dd9d109d57bcaf3d8f6efed69a08ab8
#
_cell.length_a   1.000
_cell.length_b   1.000
_cell.length_c   1.000
_cell.angle_alpha   90.00
_cell.angle_beta   90.00
_cell.angle_gamma   90.00
#
_symmetry.space_group_name_H-M   'P 1'
#
loop_
_entity.id
_entity.type
_entity.pdbx_description
1 polymer ?
#
loop_
_entity_poly.entity_id
_entity_poly.type
_entity_poly.pdbx_seq_one_letter_code
_entity_poly.pdbx_strand_id
1 'polypeptide(L)'
;NDNSQDVVFGRIRSQIRDASDGTEDGKMDLGSILAGTEIDWLTFDAADPASVIFNESSKDIDFRVESNDNANMLMVNGGSNIVGIGADPDLGVGLHIKSGDSGLSSLGDNDADELVIEGSGNSGMSILSGTGNAGRIYFGDSGDVNIGFIHYAHDDNAFLIGTNPSLKLTIGSSETIVNDGSLDHDFRVESNSNTHAFFVDAGLNCIMMEQNASPGTRALPNAEAPILQIKGNTASSSAMLVSKHAADASPPALYFYKSRNTSPGAFTIINDGDTVGSISMFADDGTDANSSVVAIEGQIDGTPGANDTPGRLLFYTTADGANGVTERLRIANNGDLTATDTSIGSNSDSRLKENVANYTYDITKFKQFQAKTFDWKNPEEHNGKTGNRGFIAQEIAAIDDYWTDQISIDSNKEDAKLITPDSNGNHNAYTLKLGKKDAMYVSVIQQLIARIEALEA
;
A
#
# COMPACT_ATOMS: atom_id res chain seq x y z
N ASN A 1 -44.41 -25.57 -69.66
CA ASN A 1 -43.15 -26.27 -69.90
C ASN A 1 -43.08 -26.51 -71.39
N ASP A 2 -41.99 -26.08 -72.03
CA ASP A 2 -41.77 -26.08 -73.51
C ASP A 2 -41.28 -27.43 -74.03
N ASN A 3 -41.03 -28.43 -73.14
CA ASN A 3 -40.55 -29.77 -73.53
C ASN A 3 -41.60 -30.90 -73.38
N SER A 4 -42.87 -30.58 -73.28
CA SER A 4 -43.98 -31.54 -73.11
C SER A 4 -43.82 -32.55 -71.93
N GLN A 5 -43.18 -32.14 -70.86
CA GLN A 5 -43.10 -32.93 -69.66
C GLN A 5 -44.09 -32.41 -68.62
N ASP A 6 -44.75 -33.29 -67.89
CA ASP A 6 -45.58 -32.91 -66.76
C ASP A 6 -44.70 -32.49 -65.62
N VAL A 7 -44.82 -31.22 -65.15
CA VAL A 7 -44.07 -30.68 -64.08
C VAL A 7 -45.02 -30.21 -62.95
N VAL A 8 -44.83 -30.68 -61.75
CA VAL A 8 -45.59 -30.24 -60.59
C VAL A 8 -44.98 -28.97 -60.08
N PHE A 9 -45.58 -27.81 -60.35
CA PHE A 9 -45.09 -26.50 -59.88
C PHE A 9 -45.42 -26.21 -58.43
N GLY A 10 -46.44 -26.84 -57.86
CA GLY A 10 -46.78 -26.72 -56.41
C GLY A 10 -47.59 -27.95 -56.02
N ARG A 11 -47.49 -28.34 -54.76
CA ARG A 11 -48.17 -29.53 -54.27
C ARG A 11 -48.58 -29.32 -52.76
N ILE A 12 -49.69 -30.03 -52.42
CA ILE A 12 -50.05 -30.41 -51.07
C ILE A 12 -50.04 -31.91 -51.03
N ARG A 13 -49.25 -32.54 -50.19
CA ARG A 13 -49.14 -34.01 -50.11
C ARG A 13 -49.44 -34.43 -48.68
N SER A 14 -50.34 -35.43 -48.55
CA SER A 14 -50.56 -36.14 -47.31
C SER A 14 -49.98 -37.56 -47.43
N GLN A 15 -49.34 -38.00 -46.34
CA GLN A 15 -48.74 -39.33 -46.29
C GLN A 15 -49.15 -39.98 -44.97
N ILE A 16 -49.36 -41.26 -44.96
CA ILE A 16 -49.54 -42.08 -43.76
C ILE A 16 -48.13 -42.43 -43.28
N ARG A 17 -47.80 -42.11 -42.04
CA ARG A 17 -46.56 -42.50 -41.37
C ARG A 17 -46.67 -43.81 -40.63
N ASP A 18 -47.76 -43.96 -39.91
CA ASP A 18 -48.16 -45.20 -39.22
C ASP A 18 -49.63 -45.43 -39.46
N ALA A 19 -49.99 -46.64 -39.82
CA ALA A 19 -51.34 -47.08 -40.08
C ALA A 19 -51.86 -48.06 -39.00
N SER A 20 -51.12 -48.22 -37.88
CA SER A 20 -51.46 -49.15 -36.79
C SER A 20 -52.65 -48.60 -36.01
N ASP A 21 -53.66 -49.46 -35.76
CA ASP A 21 -54.86 -49.06 -35.06
C ASP A 21 -54.54 -48.52 -33.63
N GLY A 22 -54.96 -47.28 -33.35
CA GLY A 22 -54.74 -46.57 -32.10
C GLY A 22 -53.39 -45.81 -31.97
N THR A 23 -52.56 -45.82 -33.02
CA THR A 23 -51.29 -45.09 -33.09
C THR A 23 -51.05 -44.47 -34.50
N GLU A 24 -52.14 -44.15 -35.21
CA GLU A 24 -52.09 -43.64 -36.57
C GLU A 24 -51.41 -42.27 -36.64
N ASP A 25 -50.32 -42.19 -37.42
CA ASP A 25 -49.58 -40.95 -37.67
C ASP A 25 -49.66 -40.53 -39.14
N GLY A 26 -49.73 -39.23 -39.33
CA GLY A 26 -49.76 -38.63 -40.67
C GLY A 26 -48.65 -37.60 -40.90
N LYS A 27 -48.29 -37.37 -42.13
CA LYS A 27 -47.44 -36.26 -42.60
C LYS A 27 -48.17 -35.46 -43.66
N MET A 28 -48.06 -34.13 -43.59
CA MET A 28 -48.52 -33.26 -44.66
C MET A 28 -47.36 -32.31 -45.08
N ASP A 29 -47.12 -32.24 -46.40
CA ASP A 29 -46.10 -31.37 -46.99
C ASP A 29 -46.76 -30.35 -47.89
N LEU A 30 -46.30 -29.08 -47.79
CA LEU A 30 -46.54 -28.01 -48.77
C LEU A 30 -45.23 -27.78 -49.55
N GLY A 31 -45.23 -28.03 -50.84
CA GLY A 31 -44.03 -27.97 -51.67
C GLY A 31 -44.24 -27.28 -53.00
N SER A 32 -43.14 -26.95 -53.62
CA SER A 32 -43.11 -26.47 -55.01
C SER A 32 -41.78 -26.85 -55.71
N ILE A 33 -41.59 -26.39 -56.91
CA ILE A 33 -40.32 -26.52 -57.62
C ILE A 33 -39.44 -25.32 -57.41
N LEU A 34 -38.18 -25.53 -57.01
CA LEU A 34 -37.10 -24.57 -57.03
C LEU A 34 -35.97 -25.07 -57.92
N ALA A 35 -35.65 -24.29 -59.00
CA ALA A 35 -34.59 -24.61 -59.93
C ALA A 35 -34.69 -26.07 -60.49
N GLY A 36 -35.91 -26.51 -60.81
CA GLY A 36 -36.16 -27.84 -61.38
C GLY A 36 -36.23 -28.98 -60.37
N THR A 37 -36.06 -28.71 -59.09
CA THR A 37 -36.12 -29.70 -57.99
C THR A 37 -37.36 -29.47 -57.13
N GLU A 38 -38.11 -30.52 -56.80
CA GLU A 38 -39.19 -30.46 -55.85
C GLU A 38 -38.61 -30.24 -54.43
N ILE A 39 -39.13 -29.26 -53.71
CA ILE A 39 -38.79 -28.96 -52.33
C ILE A 39 -40.04 -28.84 -51.43
N ASP A 40 -39.94 -29.23 -50.21
CA ASP A 40 -40.97 -29.03 -49.18
C ASP A 40 -40.64 -27.78 -48.36
N TRP A 41 -41.50 -26.75 -48.52
CA TRP A 41 -41.36 -25.47 -47.80
C TRP A 41 -41.82 -25.59 -46.35
N LEU A 42 -42.88 -26.38 -46.12
CA LEU A 42 -43.49 -26.58 -44.84
C LEU A 42 -43.95 -28.03 -44.71
N THR A 43 -43.51 -28.69 -43.68
CA THR A 43 -43.87 -30.06 -43.34
C THR A 43 -44.54 -30.10 -41.96
N PHE A 44 -45.68 -30.78 -41.86
CA PHE A 44 -46.31 -31.18 -40.60
C PHE A 44 -46.04 -32.66 -40.46
N ASP A 45 -45.25 -33.08 -39.50
CA ASP A 45 -44.91 -34.47 -39.28
C ASP A 45 -45.40 -34.89 -37.88
N ALA A 46 -46.30 -35.87 -37.86
CA ALA A 46 -46.87 -36.39 -36.61
C ALA A 46 -46.02 -37.54 -36.00
N ALA A 47 -44.84 -37.85 -36.55
CA ALA A 47 -43.93 -38.82 -35.92
C ALA A 47 -43.47 -38.35 -34.53
N ASP A 48 -43.04 -39.29 -33.70
CA ASP A 48 -42.53 -38.96 -32.36
C ASP A 48 -40.99 -38.61 -32.42
N PRO A 49 -40.58 -37.41 -32.08
CA PRO A 49 -41.39 -36.24 -31.65
C PRO A 49 -42.06 -35.55 -32.85
N ALA A 50 -43.32 -35.16 -32.68
CA ALA A 50 -44.06 -34.42 -33.67
C ALA A 50 -43.44 -33.04 -33.95
N SER A 51 -43.41 -32.61 -35.21
CA SER A 51 -42.77 -31.38 -35.61
C SER A 51 -43.52 -30.63 -36.75
N VAL A 52 -43.31 -29.31 -36.77
CA VAL A 52 -43.63 -28.45 -37.90
C VAL A 52 -42.32 -27.91 -38.43
N ILE A 53 -41.95 -28.28 -39.64
CA ILE A 53 -40.61 -28.01 -40.20
C ILE A 53 -40.73 -27.06 -41.37
N PHE A 54 -40.07 -25.91 -41.30
CA PHE A 54 -39.82 -25.04 -42.43
C PHE A 54 -38.51 -25.44 -43.11
N ASN A 55 -38.48 -25.52 -44.44
CA ASN A 55 -37.32 -25.89 -45.24
C ASN A 55 -36.82 -27.33 -44.97
N GLU A 56 -37.75 -28.31 -44.92
CA GLU A 56 -37.43 -29.74 -44.74
C GLU A 56 -36.37 -30.27 -45.71
N SER A 57 -36.27 -29.67 -46.88
CA SER A 57 -35.30 -30.07 -47.90
C SER A 57 -33.90 -29.47 -47.70
N SER A 58 -33.64 -28.73 -46.60
CA SER A 58 -32.36 -28.09 -46.25
C SER A 58 -31.75 -27.32 -47.41
N LYS A 59 -32.52 -26.45 -48.05
CA LYS A 59 -32.06 -25.58 -49.13
C LYS A 59 -31.67 -24.22 -48.60
N ASP A 60 -30.94 -23.45 -49.39
CA ASP A 60 -30.66 -22.04 -49.12
C ASP A 60 -31.96 -21.22 -49.29
N ILE A 61 -32.81 -21.26 -48.28
CA ILE A 61 -34.13 -20.61 -48.21
C ILE A 61 -34.28 -19.95 -46.85
N ASP A 62 -34.55 -18.66 -46.90
CA ASP A 62 -34.79 -17.88 -45.65
C ASP A 62 -36.22 -18.05 -45.15
N PHE A 63 -36.36 -18.15 -43.84
CA PHE A 63 -37.63 -17.96 -43.16
C PHE A 63 -37.68 -16.55 -42.59
N ARG A 64 -38.69 -15.77 -42.96
CA ARG A 64 -38.84 -14.37 -42.50
C ARG A 64 -40.21 -14.11 -41.91
N VAL A 65 -40.22 -13.31 -40.83
CA VAL A 65 -41.41 -12.64 -40.34
C VAL A 65 -41.22 -11.14 -40.52
N GLU A 66 -42.13 -10.51 -41.21
CA GLU A 66 -42.07 -9.09 -41.54
C GLU A 66 -43.06 -8.29 -40.69
N SER A 67 -42.76 -7.01 -40.44
CA SER A 67 -43.70 -6.02 -39.94
C SER A 67 -44.05 -5.03 -41.04
N ASN A 68 -44.88 -4.01 -40.70
CA ASN A 68 -45.24 -2.97 -41.65
C ASN A 68 -44.02 -2.22 -42.27
N ASP A 69 -42.96 -2.02 -41.42
CA ASP A 69 -41.83 -1.18 -41.79
C ASP A 69 -40.48 -1.92 -41.73
N ASN A 70 -40.47 -3.23 -41.39
CA ASN A 70 -39.26 -4.02 -41.31
C ASN A 70 -39.49 -5.43 -41.90
N ALA A 71 -38.79 -5.68 -43.01
CA ALA A 71 -38.84 -6.97 -43.71
C ALA A 71 -38.14 -8.10 -42.97
N ASN A 72 -37.30 -7.80 -41.97
CA ASN A 72 -36.48 -8.77 -41.25
C ASN A 72 -36.69 -8.67 -39.71
N MET A 73 -37.96 -8.59 -39.27
CA MET A 73 -38.28 -8.58 -37.81
C MET A 73 -37.75 -9.84 -37.10
N LEU A 74 -37.93 -11.01 -37.74
CA LEU A 74 -37.28 -12.26 -37.39
C LEU A 74 -36.87 -12.95 -38.69
N MET A 75 -35.63 -13.38 -38.82
CA MET A 75 -35.09 -14.05 -39.99
C MET A 75 -34.27 -15.27 -39.55
N VAL A 76 -34.48 -16.37 -40.20
CA VAL A 76 -33.56 -17.51 -40.22
C VAL A 76 -32.94 -17.53 -41.64
N ASN A 77 -31.68 -17.12 -41.74
CA ASN A 77 -30.95 -17.09 -42.99
C ASN A 77 -30.42 -18.48 -43.31
N GLY A 78 -30.99 -19.13 -44.37
CA GLY A 78 -30.65 -20.50 -44.76
C GLY A 78 -29.24 -20.62 -45.36
N GLY A 79 -28.70 -19.56 -45.95
CA GLY A 79 -27.38 -19.53 -46.55
C GLY A 79 -26.26 -19.36 -45.50
N SER A 80 -26.43 -18.48 -44.54
CA SER A 80 -25.44 -18.20 -43.48
C SER A 80 -25.60 -19.04 -42.22
N ASN A 81 -26.78 -19.69 -42.04
CA ASN A 81 -27.15 -20.43 -40.83
C ASN A 81 -27.22 -19.57 -39.56
N ILE A 82 -27.67 -18.34 -39.67
CA ILE A 82 -27.78 -17.36 -38.57
C ILE A 82 -29.23 -16.98 -38.35
N VAL A 83 -29.61 -16.79 -37.08
CA VAL A 83 -30.91 -16.21 -36.72
C VAL A 83 -30.74 -14.73 -36.49
N GLY A 84 -31.47 -13.90 -37.23
CA GLY A 84 -31.45 -12.44 -37.08
C GLY A 84 -32.72 -11.89 -36.45
N ILE A 85 -32.61 -10.82 -35.70
CA ILE A 85 -33.71 -9.99 -35.17
C ILE A 85 -33.43 -8.53 -35.52
N GLY A 86 -34.37 -7.92 -36.30
CA GLY A 86 -34.34 -6.51 -36.65
C GLY A 86 -33.73 -6.20 -38.00
N ALA A 87 -32.79 -6.96 -38.53
CA ALA A 87 -32.20 -6.85 -39.84
C ALA A 87 -31.69 -8.21 -40.36
N ASP A 88 -31.17 -8.26 -41.60
CA ASP A 88 -30.49 -9.42 -42.16
C ASP A 88 -29.21 -9.69 -41.35
N PRO A 89 -29.06 -10.91 -40.76
CA PRO A 89 -27.90 -11.26 -39.99
C PRO A 89 -26.68 -11.50 -40.87
N ASP A 90 -25.59 -10.82 -40.60
CA ASP A 90 -24.34 -10.87 -41.39
C ASP A 90 -23.08 -11.08 -40.52
N LEU A 91 -23.24 -11.15 -39.22
CA LEU A 91 -22.18 -11.39 -38.26
C LEU A 91 -22.50 -12.53 -37.29
N GLY A 92 -21.47 -13.28 -36.88
CA GLY A 92 -21.56 -14.39 -35.94
C GLY A 92 -22.11 -15.69 -36.57
N VAL A 93 -22.41 -16.68 -35.69
CA VAL A 93 -22.89 -18.02 -36.08
C VAL A 93 -24.19 -18.45 -35.41
N GLY A 94 -24.73 -17.64 -34.49
CA GLY A 94 -25.91 -17.97 -33.68
C GLY A 94 -27.05 -16.98 -33.83
N LEU A 95 -27.25 -16.14 -32.79
CA LEU A 95 -28.28 -15.11 -32.75
C LEU A 95 -27.68 -13.71 -32.95
N HIS A 96 -28.07 -13.04 -34.04
CA HIS A 96 -27.67 -11.67 -34.33
C HIS A 96 -28.86 -10.70 -34.10
N ILE A 97 -28.80 -9.89 -33.07
CA ILE A 97 -29.76 -8.79 -32.79
C ILE A 97 -29.20 -7.52 -33.42
N LYS A 98 -29.73 -7.10 -34.57
CA LYS A 98 -29.21 -5.99 -35.36
C LYS A 98 -30.23 -4.85 -35.45
N SER A 99 -30.00 -3.80 -34.65
CA SER A 99 -30.79 -2.56 -34.66
C SER A 99 -30.28 -1.52 -35.67
N GLY A 100 -29.07 -1.72 -36.20
CA GLY A 100 -28.40 -0.87 -37.17
C GLY A 100 -27.04 -1.47 -37.50
N ASP A 101 -26.44 -1.03 -38.62
CA ASP A 101 -25.16 -1.51 -39.09
C ASP A 101 -24.01 -0.72 -38.42
N SER A 102 -23.10 -1.41 -37.75
CA SER A 102 -21.90 -0.83 -37.16
C SER A 102 -20.77 -0.53 -38.14
N GLY A 103 -20.92 -1.06 -39.39
CA GLY A 103 -19.90 -0.98 -40.42
C GLY A 103 -18.85 -2.11 -40.36
N LEU A 104 -19.02 -3.10 -39.47
CA LEU A 104 -18.16 -4.28 -39.43
C LEU A 104 -18.60 -5.27 -40.51
N SER A 105 -17.63 -5.87 -41.23
CA SER A 105 -17.86 -6.93 -42.23
C SER A 105 -17.55 -8.33 -41.69
N SER A 106 -16.93 -8.45 -40.54
CA SER A 106 -16.67 -9.70 -39.83
C SER A 106 -16.31 -9.43 -38.38
N LEU A 107 -16.59 -10.36 -37.47
CA LEU A 107 -16.03 -10.34 -36.11
C LEU A 107 -14.55 -10.71 -36.21
N GLY A 108 -13.71 -9.98 -35.46
CA GLY A 108 -12.27 -10.23 -35.46
C GLY A 108 -11.87 -11.47 -34.64
N ASP A 109 -12.81 -12.03 -33.88
CA ASP A 109 -12.66 -13.21 -33.04
C ASP A 109 -13.94 -14.05 -33.14
N ASN A 110 -13.79 -15.33 -33.42
CA ASN A 110 -14.90 -16.27 -33.56
C ASN A 110 -15.15 -17.09 -32.28
N ASP A 111 -14.45 -16.77 -31.20
CA ASP A 111 -14.62 -17.44 -29.88
C ASP A 111 -15.76 -16.81 -29.04
N ALA A 112 -16.49 -15.81 -29.60
CA ALA A 112 -17.57 -15.11 -28.89
C ALA A 112 -18.62 -14.60 -29.91
N ASP A 113 -19.10 -15.47 -30.79
CA ASP A 113 -19.93 -15.11 -31.94
C ASP A 113 -21.34 -15.76 -31.95
N GLU A 114 -21.72 -16.52 -30.91
CA GLU A 114 -23.03 -17.15 -30.78
C GLU A 114 -24.16 -16.15 -30.51
N LEU A 115 -23.83 -15.01 -29.81
CA LEU A 115 -24.76 -13.90 -29.59
C LEU A 115 -24.11 -12.58 -29.94
N VAL A 116 -24.54 -11.99 -31.06
CA VAL A 116 -24.10 -10.68 -31.50
C VAL A 116 -25.21 -9.65 -31.27
N ILE A 117 -24.89 -8.51 -30.65
CA ILE A 117 -25.80 -7.34 -30.52
C ILE A 117 -25.16 -6.16 -31.22
N GLU A 118 -25.76 -5.75 -32.34
CA GLU A 118 -25.22 -4.73 -33.22
C GLU A 118 -26.15 -3.52 -33.36
N GLY A 119 -25.55 -2.34 -33.45
CA GLY A 119 -26.26 -1.10 -33.75
C GLY A 119 -25.32 -0.06 -34.38
N SER A 120 -25.87 0.87 -35.16
CA SER A 120 -25.12 2.01 -35.74
C SER A 120 -24.78 3.11 -34.70
N GLY A 121 -25.22 2.99 -33.45
CA GLY A 121 -24.97 3.88 -32.34
C GLY A 121 -24.64 3.11 -31.07
N ASN A 122 -25.15 3.56 -29.92
CA ASN A 122 -24.99 2.84 -28.66
C ASN A 122 -25.75 1.50 -28.72
N SER A 123 -25.06 0.42 -28.42
CA SER A 123 -25.63 -0.93 -28.34
C SER A 123 -25.49 -1.48 -26.92
N GLY A 124 -26.43 -2.30 -26.48
CA GLY A 124 -26.40 -2.79 -25.11
C GLY A 124 -27.43 -3.88 -24.82
N MET A 125 -27.23 -4.49 -23.67
CA MET A 125 -28.11 -5.48 -23.07
C MET A 125 -28.56 -4.98 -21.70
N SER A 126 -29.85 -5.06 -21.39
CA SER A 126 -30.37 -4.79 -20.05
C SER A 126 -30.77 -6.08 -19.37
N ILE A 127 -30.20 -6.34 -18.19
CA ILE A 127 -30.60 -7.43 -17.31
C ILE A 127 -31.40 -6.83 -16.17
N LEU A 128 -32.70 -7.00 -16.16
CA LEU A 128 -33.61 -6.41 -15.17
C LEU A 128 -34.09 -7.47 -14.19
N SER A 129 -34.00 -7.19 -12.90
CA SER A 129 -34.50 -8.05 -11.82
C SER A 129 -35.25 -7.22 -10.78
N GLY A 130 -35.95 -7.88 -9.86
CA GLY A 130 -36.65 -7.18 -8.78
C GLY A 130 -35.69 -6.56 -7.77
N THR A 131 -36.16 -5.54 -7.04
CA THR A 131 -35.34 -4.71 -6.14
C THR A 131 -34.64 -5.46 -5.00
N GLY A 132 -35.10 -6.64 -4.63
CA GLY A 132 -34.47 -7.52 -3.64
C GLY A 132 -33.74 -8.72 -4.28
N ASN A 133 -33.39 -8.66 -5.56
CA ASN A 133 -32.77 -9.75 -6.29
C ASN A 133 -31.50 -9.25 -7.02
N ALA A 134 -30.84 -10.13 -7.78
CA ALA A 134 -29.65 -9.77 -8.51
C ALA A 134 -29.78 -10.03 -10.01
N GLY A 135 -29.25 -9.10 -10.84
CA GLY A 135 -28.93 -9.33 -12.23
C GLY A 135 -27.60 -10.09 -12.32
N ARG A 136 -27.51 -11.13 -13.21
CA ARG A 136 -26.36 -12.04 -13.22
C ARG A 136 -25.91 -12.42 -14.60
N ILE A 137 -24.58 -12.54 -14.78
CA ILE A 137 -23.92 -13.21 -15.89
C ILE A 137 -23.08 -14.33 -15.28
N TYR A 138 -23.30 -15.56 -15.71
CA TYR A 138 -22.55 -16.74 -15.26
C TYR A 138 -21.63 -17.25 -16.37
N PHE A 139 -20.47 -17.71 -15.98
CA PHE A 139 -19.53 -18.47 -16.76
C PHE A 139 -19.43 -19.86 -16.14
N GLY A 140 -19.87 -20.88 -16.84
CA GLY A 140 -19.93 -22.24 -16.35
C GLY A 140 -19.20 -23.22 -17.26
N ASP A 141 -18.99 -24.42 -16.74
CA ASP A 141 -18.50 -25.58 -17.48
C ASP A 141 -19.36 -26.82 -17.17
N SER A 142 -18.94 -28.00 -17.61
CA SER A 142 -19.66 -29.24 -17.36
C SER A 142 -19.69 -29.69 -15.88
N GLY A 143 -18.83 -29.13 -15.03
CA GLY A 143 -18.73 -29.45 -13.62
C GLY A 143 -19.45 -28.45 -12.72
N ASP A 144 -19.53 -27.19 -13.13
CA ASP A 144 -20.15 -26.12 -12.37
C ASP A 144 -20.72 -25.04 -13.28
N VAL A 145 -22.00 -24.72 -13.14
CA VAL A 145 -22.72 -23.76 -14.01
C VAL A 145 -22.40 -22.30 -13.70
N ASN A 146 -21.73 -21.99 -12.58
CA ASN A 146 -21.44 -20.64 -12.13
C ASN A 146 -20.02 -20.48 -11.55
N ILE A 147 -19.07 -21.21 -12.09
CA ILE A 147 -17.67 -21.18 -11.67
C ILE A 147 -17.05 -19.76 -11.78
N GLY A 148 -17.54 -18.95 -12.72
CA GLY A 148 -17.27 -17.52 -12.79
C GLY A 148 -18.56 -16.71 -12.85
N PHE A 149 -18.56 -15.51 -12.29
CA PHE A 149 -19.76 -14.68 -12.29
C PHE A 149 -19.50 -13.18 -12.22
N ILE A 150 -20.43 -12.42 -12.79
CA ILE A 150 -20.63 -10.99 -12.58
C ILE A 150 -22.06 -10.81 -12.11
N HIS A 151 -22.24 -10.30 -10.90
CA HIS A 151 -23.55 -9.99 -10.31
C HIS A 151 -23.69 -8.50 -10.03
N TYR A 152 -24.92 -7.99 -10.15
CA TYR A 152 -25.34 -6.79 -9.47
C TYR A 152 -26.44 -7.12 -8.47
N ALA A 153 -26.14 -7.07 -7.18
CA ALA A 153 -27.08 -7.29 -6.09
C ALA A 153 -27.82 -5.97 -5.77
N HIS A 154 -29.13 -5.95 -6.00
CA HIS A 154 -29.93 -4.72 -5.81
C HIS A 154 -30.19 -4.40 -4.33
N ASP A 155 -30.25 -5.39 -3.47
CA ASP A 155 -30.43 -5.23 -2.03
C ASP A 155 -29.22 -4.57 -1.35
N ASP A 156 -28.01 -4.90 -1.80
CA ASP A 156 -26.75 -4.35 -1.28
C ASP A 156 -26.22 -3.17 -2.12
N ASN A 157 -26.83 -2.88 -3.28
CA ASN A 157 -26.31 -1.95 -4.28
C ASN A 157 -24.82 -2.21 -4.60
N ALA A 158 -24.48 -3.46 -4.90
CA ALA A 158 -23.10 -3.88 -5.11
C ALA A 158 -22.90 -4.68 -6.40
N PHE A 159 -21.80 -4.41 -7.09
CA PHE A 159 -21.24 -5.31 -8.09
C PHE A 159 -20.33 -6.33 -7.41
N LEU A 160 -20.50 -7.58 -7.78
CA LEU A 160 -19.75 -8.72 -7.25
C LEU A 160 -19.15 -9.49 -8.43
N ILE A 161 -17.83 -9.65 -8.43
CA ILE A 161 -17.09 -10.41 -9.43
C ILE A 161 -16.37 -11.54 -8.73
N GLY A 162 -16.58 -12.75 -9.17
CA GLY A 162 -16.02 -13.94 -8.53
C GLY A 162 -15.58 -15.02 -9.49
N THR A 163 -14.72 -15.89 -8.99
CA THR A 163 -14.23 -17.09 -9.65
C THR A 163 -14.11 -18.22 -8.64
N ASN A 164 -14.38 -19.47 -9.05
CA ASN A 164 -14.27 -20.69 -8.24
C ASN A 164 -15.07 -20.62 -6.91
N PRO A 165 -16.28 -20.45 -6.92
CA PRO A 165 -17.34 -19.51 -6.53
C PRO A 165 -16.97 -18.50 -5.41
N SER A 166 -15.74 -18.02 -5.37
CA SER A 166 -15.28 -17.05 -4.37
C SER A 166 -15.33 -15.62 -4.89
N LEU A 167 -15.74 -14.68 -4.06
CA LEU A 167 -15.69 -13.25 -4.35
C LEU A 167 -14.23 -12.80 -4.48
N LYS A 168 -13.93 -12.06 -5.55
CA LYS A 168 -12.62 -11.47 -5.84
C LYS A 168 -12.65 -9.96 -5.75
N LEU A 169 -13.75 -9.37 -6.18
CA LEU A 169 -13.96 -7.93 -6.18
C LEU A 169 -15.41 -7.64 -5.83
N THR A 170 -15.62 -6.78 -4.84
CA THR A 170 -16.91 -6.18 -4.49
C THR A 170 -16.81 -4.67 -4.67
N ILE A 171 -17.71 -4.07 -5.45
CA ILE A 171 -17.84 -2.62 -5.61
C ILE A 171 -19.19 -2.22 -5.00
N GLY A 172 -19.16 -1.81 -3.74
CA GLY A 172 -20.33 -1.36 -3.00
C GLY A 172 -20.57 0.14 -3.09
N SER A 173 -21.60 0.61 -2.40
CA SER A 173 -21.96 2.04 -2.37
C SER A 173 -20.96 2.92 -1.62
N SER A 174 -20.20 2.38 -0.67
CA SER A 174 -19.27 3.10 0.22
C SER A 174 -17.81 2.68 0.07
N GLU A 175 -17.56 1.50 -0.49
CA GLU A 175 -16.19 0.95 -0.59
C GLU A 175 -16.04 -0.02 -1.77
N THR A 176 -14.79 -0.25 -2.14
CA THR A 176 -14.40 -1.30 -3.09
C THR A 176 -13.46 -2.26 -2.39
N ILE A 177 -13.82 -3.53 -2.32
CA ILE A 177 -13.08 -4.56 -1.60
C ILE A 177 -12.47 -5.55 -2.60
N VAL A 178 -11.17 -5.73 -2.55
CA VAL A 178 -10.46 -6.82 -3.23
C VAL A 178 -10.27 -7.95 -2.23
N ASN A 179 -10.59 -9.20 -2.63
CA ASN A 179 -10.52 -10.38 -1.76
C ASN A 179 -11.53 -10.33 -0.59
N ASP A 180 -12.78 -9.97 -0.88
CA ASP A 180 -13.86 -9.81 0.12
C ASP A 180 -14.14 -11.09 0.94
N GLY A 181 -13.79 -12.25 0.41
CA GLY A 181 -13.90 -13.52 1.14
C GLY A 181 -12.78 -13.79 2.15
N SER A 182 -11.83 -12.87 2.34
CA SER A 182 -10.66 -13.04 3.23
C SER A 182 -9.90 -14.35 3.00
N LEU A 183 -9.73 -14.71 1.75
CA LEU A 183 -9.02 -15.92 1.33
C LEU A 183 -7.52 -15.65 1.16
N ASP A 184 -6.72 -16.70 1.04
CA ASP A 184 -5.33 -16.61 0.59
C ASP A 184 -5.30 -16.28 -0.91
N HIS A 185 -5.60 -15.01 -1.22
CA HIS A 185 -5.70 -14.47 -2.57
C HIS A 185 -5.06 -13.08 -2.62
N ASP A 186 -3.90 -13.03 -3.21
CA ASP A 186 -3.07 -11.83 -3.28
C ASP A 186 -3.65 -10.75 -4.20
N PHE A 187 -3.40 -9.50 -3.83
CA PHE A 187 -3.61 -8.36 -4.72
C PHE A 187 -2.26 -7.79 -5.16
N ARG A 188 -2.04 -7.72 -6.47
CA ARG A 188 -0.78 -7.32 -7.05
C ARG A 188 -0.95 -6.25 -8.12
N VAL A 189 -0.10 -5.21 -8.06
CA VAL A 189 0.07 -4.22 -9.12
C VAL A 189 1.46 -4.37 -9.69
N GLU A 190 1.54 -4.57 -10.99
CA GLU A 190 2.80 -4.69 -11.73
C GLU A 190 3.15 -3.39 -12.45
N SER A 191 4.43 -3.17 -12.68
CA SER A 191 4.93 -2.16 -13.62
C SER A 191 5.57 -2.83 -14.82
N ASN A 192 6.05 -2.04 -15.78
CA ASN A 192 6.68 -2.58 -17.00
C ASN A 192 7.84 -3.57 -16.73
N SER A 193 8.53 -3.43 -15.60
CA SER A 193 9.70 -4.25 -15.24
C SER A 193 9.70 -4.79 -13.82
N ASN A 194 8.63 -4.57 -13.07
CA ASN A 194 8.51 -5.01 -11.68
C ASN A 194 7.16 -5.68 -11.45
N THR A 195 7.18 -6.98 -11.19
CA THR A 195 5.98 -7.79 -10.96
C THR A 195 5.34 -7.59 -9.58
N HIS A 196 6.01 -6.89 -8.65
CA HIS A 196 5.55 -6.64 -7.29
C HIS A 196 5.73 -5.15 -6.91
N ALA A 197 5.38 -4.23 -7.82
CA ALA A 197 5.49 -2.79 -7.56
C ALA A 197 4.64 -2.37 -6.34
N PHE A 198 3.47 -2.97 -6.17
CA PHE A 198 2.67 -2.96 -4.95
C PHE A 198 2.03 -4.33 -4.79
N PHE A 199 2.14 -4.92 -3.62
CA PHE A 199 1.69 -6.27 -3.38
C PHE A 199 1.09 -6.40 -1.97
N VAL A 200 -0.13 -6.93 -1.90
CA VAL A 200 -0.76 -7.36 -0.67
C VAL A 200 -0.75 -8.88 -0.66
N ASP A 201 0.07 -9.45 0.20
CA ASP A 201 0.16 -10.89 0.41
C ASP A 201 -0.87 -11.31 1.45
N ALA A 202 -1.90 -12.01 1.00
CA ALA A 202 -3.01 -12.43 1.86
C ALA A 202 -2.60 -13.59 2.79
N GLY A 203 -1.71 -14.47 2.35
CA GLY A 203 -1.19 -15.59 3.16
C GLY A 203 -0.29 -15.12 4.29
N LEU A 204 0.54 -14.11 4.04
CA LEU A 204 1.44 -13.52 5.02
C LEU A 204 0.84 -12.31 5.76
N ASN A 205 -0.34 -11.82 5.37
CA ASN A 205 -1.00 -10.64 5.93
C ASN A 205 -0.09 -9.40 5.95
N CYS A 206 0.56 -9.08 4.83
CA CYS A 206 1.47 -7.94 4.74
C CYS A 206 1.37 -7.20 3.41
N ILE A 207 1.86 -5.97 3.42
CA ILE A 207 2.03 -5.13 2.23
C ILE A 207 3.51 -5.06 1.89
N MET A 208 3.86 -5.32 0.64
CA MET A 208 5.22 -5.24 0.15
C MET A 208 5.32 -4.30 -1.04
N MET A 209 6.41 -3.56 -1.10
CA MET A 209 6.90 -2.84 -2.27
C MET A 209 8.26 -3.45 -2.60
N GLU A 210 8.30 -4.37 -3.55
CA GLU A 210 9.48 -5.19 -3.82
C GLU A 210 9.84 -5.19 -5.29
N GLN A 211 11.14 -5.30 -5.60
CA GLN A 211 11.63 -5.39 -6.96
C GLN A 211 11.87 -6.84 -7.37
N ASN A 212 10.98 -7.37 -8.23
CA ASN A 212 11.16 -8.66 -8.95
C ASN A 212 11.52 -9.90 -8.09
N ALA A 213 11.13 -9.94 -6.84
CA ALA A 213 11.28 -11.13 -6.04
C ALA A 213 9.92 -11.79 -5.80
N SER A 214 9.89 -13.11 -5.91
CA SER A 214 8.81 -13.88 -5.30
C SER A 214 8.73 -13.48 -3.83
N PRO A 215 7.55 -13.27 -3.23
CA PRO A 215 7.43 -12.96 -1.82
C PRO A 215 8.08 -14.12 -1.05
N GLY A 216 9.37 -13.96 -0.82
CA GLY A 216 10.16 -14.87 -0.01
C GLY A 216 9.67 -14.74 1.41
N THR A 217 9.89 -15.77 2.17
CA THR A 217 9.66 -15.81 3.61
C THR A 217 9.90 -14.44 4.24
N ARG A 218 9.06 -14.04 5.17
CA ARG A 218 9.29 -12.95 6.13
C ARG A 218 10.62 -13.20 6.89
N ALA A 219 11.76 -13.20 6.18
CA ALA A 219 13.06 -13.26 6.79
C ALA A 219 13.37 -11.93 7.43
N LEU A 220 13.19 -11.82 8.71
CA LEU A 220 13.18 -10.57 9.43
C LEU A 220 14.10 -10.63 10.62
N PRO A 221 14.75 -9.50 10.91
CA PRO A 221 15.45 -9.33 12.16
C PRO A 221 14.53 -9.68 13.35
N ASN A 222 15.00 -10.42 14.32
CA ASN A 222 14.28 -10.83 15.54
C ASN A 222 13.03 -11.70 15.34
N ALA A 223 12.88 -12.40 14.22
CA ALA A 223 11.67 -13.16 13.89
C ALA A 223 10.38 -12.33 13.90
N GLU A 224 10.49 -11.01 13.89
CA GLU A 224 9.37 -10.10 13.76
C GLU A 224 8.86 -10.06 12.33
N ALA A 225 7.62 -9.69 12.14
CA ALA A 225 6.96 -9.74 10.84
C ALA A 225 6.31 -8.39 10.52
N PRO A 226 7.07 -7.37 10.07
CA PRO A 226 6.51 -6.05 9.76
C PRO A 226 5.42 -6.15 8.70
N ILE A 227 4.35 -5.39 8.90
CA ILE A 227 3.22 -5.31 7.97
C ILE A 227 3.63 -4.58 6.69
N LEU A 228 4.45 -3.52 6.79
CA LEU A 228 4.98 -2.80 5.64
C LEU A 228 6.47 -3.11 5.45
N GLN A 229 6.82 -3.60 4.27
CA GLN A 229 8.19 -3.90 3.88
C GLN A 229 8.55 -3.20 2.57
N ILE A 230 9.71 -2.55 2.52
CA ILE A 230 10.30 -1.97 1.32
C ILE A 230 11.60 -2.71 1.07
N LYS A 231 11.64 -3.53 0.02
CA LYS A 231 12.79 -4.36 -0.33
C LYS A 231 13.33 -3.97 -1.71
N GLY A 232 14.63 -3.88 -1.83
CA GLY A 232 15.29 -3.56 -3.08
C GLY A 232 16.75 -3.95 -3.08
N ASN A 233 17.36 -4.02 -4.25
CA ASN A 233 18.76 -4.34 -4.45
C ASN A 233 19.63 -3.11 -4.76
N THR A 234 19.04 -1.92 -4.72
CA THR A 234 19.72 -0.64 -4.89
C THR A 234 19.27 0.33 -3.79
N ALA A 235 20.06 1.37 -3.52
CA ALA A 235 19.70 2.38 -2.54
C ALA A 235 18.38 3.08 -2.85
N SER A 236 18.07 3.32 -4.12
CA SER A 236 16.83 3.98 -4.54
C SER A 236 15.59 3.07 -4.42
N SER A 237 15.75 1.76 -4.63
CA SER A 237 14.63 0.80 -4.56
C SER A 237 14.30 0.36 -3.13
N SER A 238 15.15 0.71 -2.14
CA SER A 238 14.97 0.39 -0.71
C SER A 238 14.93 1.62 0.19
N ALA A 239 14.61 2.80 -0.38
CA ALA A 239 14.57 4.07 0.34
C ALA A 239 13.13 4.51 0.61
N MET A 240 12.92 5.15 1.77
CA MET A 240 11.69 5.86 2.12
C MET A 240 11.98 7.35 2.23
N LEU A 241 11.24 8.19 1.52
CA LEU A 241 11.31 9.65 1.62
C LEU A 241 10.03 10.19 2.24
N VAL A 242 10.17 10.94 3.34
CA VAL A 242 9.08 11.75 3.91
C VAL A 242 9.48 13.21 3.74
N SER A 243 8.79 13.96 2.88
CA SER A 243 9.14 15.35 2.57
C SER A 243 7.94 16.28 2.71
N LYS A 244 8.20 17.52 3.12
CA LYS A 244 7.22 18.61 3.19
C LYS A 244 7.75 19.83 2.44
N HIS A 245 6.93 20.42 1.59
CA HIS A 245 7.22 21.65 0.86
C HIS A 245 6.20 22.72 1.28
N ALA A 246 6.50 23.47 2.32
CA ALA A 246 5.66 24.55 2.84
C ALA A 246 6.50 25.66 3.44
N ALA A 247 6.01 26.89 3.37
CA ALA A 247 6.69 28.08 3.90
C ALA A 247 6.39 28.29 5.40
N ASP A 248 6.32 27.22 6.19
CA ASP A 248 6.11 27.26 7.63
C ASP A 248 7.22 26.50 8.39
N ALA A 249 7.24 26.62 9.71
CA ALA A 249 8.26 26.01 10.57
C ALA A 249 8.00 24.55 10.92
N SER A 250 6.87 23.93 10.48
CA SER A 250 6.53 22.55 10.84
C SER A 250 7.32 21.54 10.02
N PRO A 251 7.96 20.52 10.62
CA PRO A 251 8.72 19.51 9.88
C PRO A 251 7.80 18.42 9.29
N PRO A 252 8.27 17.64 8.30
CA PRO A 252 7.77 16.29 8.09
C PRO A 252 8.12 15.44 9.32
N ALA A 253 7.32 14.43 9.63
CA ALA A 253 7.50 13.66 10.86
C ALA A 253 7.24 12.16 10.67
N LEU A 254 7.95 11.35 11.46
CA LEU A 254 7.66 9.96 11.73
C LEU A 254 7.26 9.85 13.19
N TYR A 255 6.05 9.37 13.49
CA TYR A 255 5.55 9.24 14.84
C TYR A 255 5.55 7.79 15.28
N PHE A 256 6.14 7.53 16.46
CA PHE A 256 5.97 6.29 17.20
C PHE A 256 5.03 6.56 18.38
N TYR A 257 4.04 5.71 18.56
CA TYR A 257 3.06 5.82 19.65
C TYR A 257 2.87 4.45 20.30
N LYS A 258 2.84 4.42 21.61
CA LYS A 258 2.57 3.22 22.40
C LYS A 258 1.49 3.46 23.45
N SER A 259 0.55 2.54 23.56
CA SER A 259 -0.39 2.38 24.66
C SER A 259 -0.28 0.95 25.21
N ARG A 260 -0.57 0.74 26.48
CA ARG A 260 -0.72 -0.61 27.04
C ARG A 260 -2.12 -1.19 26.86
N ASN A 261 -3.00 -0.49 26.16
CA ASN A 261 -4.32 -1.03 25.80
C ASN A 261 -4.18 -2.06 24.69
N THR A 262 -4.93 -3.15 24.77
CA THR A 262 -4.96 -4.22 23.77
C THR A 262 -5.91 -3.93 22.61
N SER A 263 -6.77 -2.91 22.73
CA SER A 263 -7.68 -2.48 21.67
C SER A 263 -7.13 -1.24 20.98
N PRO A 264 -6.89 -1.27 19.64
CA PRO A 264 -6.48 -0.10 18.88
C PRO A 264 -7.43 1.09 19.09
N GLY A 265 -6.87 2.29 19.28
CA GLY A 265 -7.66 3.52 19.53
C GLY A 265 -8.07 3.73 20.99
N ALA A 266 -7.92 2.76 21.88
CA ALA A 266 -8.15 2.92 23.29
C ALA A 266 -6.85 3.29 24.02
N PHE A 267 -6.98 3.90 25.21
CA PHE A 267 -5.88 4.45 25.98
C PHE A 267 -5.69 3.72 27.30
N THR A 268 -4.49 3.27 27.56
CA THR A 268 -4.03 2.78 28.88
C THR A 268 -2.64 3.32 29.11
N ILE A 269 -2.41 3.85 30.32
CA ILE A 269 -1.15 4.47 30.69
C ILE A 269 0.00 3.47 30.56
N ILE A 270 1.14 3.97 30.09
CA ILE A 270 2.42 3.26 30.00
C ILE A 270 3.10 3.22 31.38
N ASN A 271 4.14 2.41 31.53
CA ASN A 271 4.89 2.29 32.77
C ASN A 271 6.33 2.77 32.62
N ASP A 272 7.01 3.04 33.73
CA ASP A 272 8.46 3.26 33.74
C ASP A 272 9.19 2.08 33.07
N GLY A 273 10.17 2.40 32.24
CA GLY A 273 10.94 1.45 31.46
C GLY A 273 10.28 0.95 30.15
N ASP A 274 9.03 1.36 29.87
CA ASP A 274 8.41 1.03 28.58
C ASP A 274 9.14 1.72 27.42
N THR A 275 9.53 0.93 26.40
CA THR A 275 10.03 1.49 25.14
C THR A 275 8.83 1.99 24.30
N VAL A 276 8.85 3.26 23.95
CA VAL A 276 7.78 3.93 23.18
C VAL A 276 8.03 3.79 21.67
N GLY A 277 9.28 3.80 21.25
CA GLY A 277 9.68 3.63 19.88
C GLY A 277 11.16 3.28 19.74
N SER A 278 11.49 2.57 18.67
CA SER A 278 12.86 2.15 18.37
C SER A 278 13.18 2.34 16.89
N ILE A 279 14.40 2.77 16.59
CA ILE A 279 15.03 2.70 15.28
C ILE A 279 16.18 1.72 15.42
N SER A 280 16.04 0.52 14.87
CA SER A 280 17.01 -0.55 14.96
C SER A 280 17.62 -0.86 13.60
N MET A 281 18.93 -1.08 13.56
CA MET A 281 19.69 -1.45 12.38
C MET A 281 20.26 -2.85 12.57
N PHE A 282 20.02 -3.71 11.60
CA PHE A 282 20.46 -5.10 11.61
C PHE A 282 21.39 -5.37 10.44
N ALA A 283 22.22 -6.39 10.58
CA ALA A 283 23.10 -6.87 9.53
C ALA A 283 22.95 -8.39 9.38
N ASP A 284 23.14 -8.85 8.16
CA ASP A 284 23.29 -10.26 7.85
C ASP A 284 24.72 -10.69 8.24
N ASP A 285 24.85 -11.71 9.08
CA ASP A 285 26.13 -12.27 9.51
C ASP A 285 26.55 -13.50 8.69
N GLY A 286 25.81 -13.79 7.61
CA GLY A 286 26.00 -14.97 6.76
C GLY A 286 25.23 -16.22 7.26
N THR A 287 24.53 -16.10 8.38
CA THR A 287 23.70 -17.18 8.96
C THR A 287 22.22 -16.75 8.97
N ASP A 288 21.93 -15.55 9.45
CA ASP A 288 20.60 -14.97 9.48
C ASP A 288 20.64 -13.42 9.56
N ALA A 289 19.47 -12.79 9.61
CA ALA A 289 19.32 -11.35 9.70
C ALA A 289 19.04 -10.86 11.15
N ASN A 290 19.37 -11.62 12.17
CA ASN A 290 19.03 -11.34 13.57
C ASN A 290 20.12 -10.57 14.34
N SER A 291 21.23 -10.25 13.69
CA SER A 291 22.35 -9.55 14.32
C SER A 291 22.08 -8.04 14.38
N SER A 292 21.65 -7.55 15.55
CA SER A 292 21.46 -6.13 15.81
C SER A 292 22.81 -5.42 15.90
N VAL A 293 22.97 -4.31 15.18
CA VAL A 293 24.21 -3.52 15.10
C VAL A 293 24.12 -2.25 15.93
N VAL A 294 23.03 -1.49 15.76
CA VAL A 294 22.78 -0.20 16.42
C VAL A 294 21.29 -0.09 16.74
N ALA A 295 20.96 0.54 17.86
CA ALA A 295 19.59 0.96 18.14
C ALA A 295 19.54 2.36 18.76
N ILE A 296 18.45 3.08 18.48
CA ILE A 296 18.07 4.33 19.14
C ILE A 296 16.67 4.12 19.68
N GLU A 297 16.47 4.33 21.00
CA GLU A 297 15.19 4.09 21.66
C GLU A 297 14.72 5.28 22.46
N GLY A 298 13.40 5.55 22.39
CA GLY A 298 12.71 6.38 23.35
C GLY A 298 12.02 5.52 24.41
N GLN A 299 12.32 5.73 25.68
CA GLN A 299 11.74 4.98 26.79
C GLN A 299 11.15 5.91 27.85
N ILE A 300 10.21 5.40 28.63
CA ILE A 300 9.69 6.10 29.81
C ILE A 300 10.73 6.02 30.92
N ASP A 301 10.96 7.15 31.63
CA ASP A 301 11.99 7.33 32.66
C ASP A 301 11.40 7.97 33.92
N GLY A 302 10.60 7.21 34.63
CA GLY A 302 9.90 7.65 35.84
C GLY A 302 8.42 7.22 35.83
N THR A 303 7.65 7.73 36.78
CA THR A 303 6.23 7.37 36.91
C THR A 303 5.37 8.28 36.04
N PRO A 304 4.72 7.76 34.95
CA PRO A 304 3.84 8.57 34.12
C PRO A 304 2.55 8.95 34.84
N GLY A 305 1.96 10.09 34.45
CA GLY A 305 0.70 10.61 34.95
C GLY A 305 -0.15 11.25 33.87
N ALA A 306 -1.25 11.88 34.27
CA ALA A 306 -2.08 12.64 33.31
C ALA A 306 -1.30 13.88 32.83
N ASN A 307 -1.08 13.96 31.50
CA ASN A 307 -0.26 14.98 30.84
C ASN A 307 1.23 15.00 31.32
N ASP A 308 1.70 13.87 31.83
CA ASP A 308 3.05 13.70 32.34
C ASP A 308 3.61 12.36 31.83
N THR A 309 4.59 12.43 30.92
CA THR A 309 5.24 11.26 30.29
C THR A 309 6.76 11.50 30.29
N PRO A 310 7.44 11.36 31.43
CA PRO A 310 8.88 11.55 31.53
C PRO A 310 9.59 10.54 30.61
N GLY A 311 10.54 11.00 29.80
CA GLY A 311 11.19 10.18 28.79
C GLY A 311 12.70 10.24 28.82
N ARG A 312 13.37 9.15 28.42
CA ARG A 312 14.81 9.09 28.16
C ARG A 312 15.09 8.67 26.72
N LEU A 313 16.19 9.15 26.17
CA LEU A 313 16.72 8.75 24.87
C LEU A 313 17.96 7.89 25.09
N LEU A 314 18.01 6.72 24.43
CA LEU A 314 19.08 5.73 24.57
C LEU A 314 19.74 5.44 23.23
N PHE A 315 21.05 5.27 23.27
CA PHE A 315 21.86 4.88 22.12
C PHE A 315 22.62 3.60 22.44
N TYR A 316 22.52 2.63 21.52
CA TYR A 316 23.09 1.31 21.69
C TYR A 316 24.02 0.98 20.53
N THR A 317 25.07 0.21 20.80
CA THR A 317 25.91 -0.44 19.79
C THR A 317 26.25 -1.86 20.19
N THR A 318 26.57 -2.72 19.22
CA THR A 318 27.05 -4.08 19.45
C THR A 318 28.57 -4.10 19.53
N ALA A 319 29.12 -4.78 20.54
CA ALA A 319 30.57 -4.98 20.68
C ALA A 319 31.06 -6.09 19.72
N ASP A 320 32.35 -6.09 19.38
CA ASP A 320 32.98 -7.17 18.68
C ASP A 320 32.82 -8.50 19.45
N GLY A 321 32.42 -9.57 18.74
CA GLY A 321 32.12 -10.88 19.30
C GLY A 321 30.74 -11.02 19.97
N ALA A 322 29.89 -9.99 19.95
CA ALA A 322 28.51 -10.04 20.49
C ALA A 322 27.47 -10.04 19.35
N ASN A 323 26.29 -10.59 19.62
CA ASN A 323 25.16 -10.62 18.68
C ASN A 323 24.00 -9.67 19.06
N GLY A 324 24.17 -8.84 20.10
CA GLY A 324 23.15 -7.93 20.61
C GLY A 324 23.70 -6.59 21.05
N VAL A 325 22.86 -5.58 21.01
CA VAL A 325 23.21 -4.19 21.38
C VAL A 325 23.35 -4.01 22.87
N THR A 326 24.29 -3.16 23.27
CA THR A 326 24.50 -2.69 24.64
C THR A 326 24.37 -1.18 24.68
N GLU A 327 23.70 -0.65 25.71
CA GLU A 327 23.60 0.80 25.93
C GLU A 327 25.00 1.44 26.05
N ARG A 328 25.21 2.55 25.33
CA ARG A 328 26.45 3.32 25.36
C ARG A 328 26.26 4.73 25.88
N LEU A 329 25.10 5.33 25.61
CA LEU A 329 24.79 6.70 26.00
C LEU A 329 23.30 6.79 26.28
N ARG A 330 22.94 7.55 27.33
CA ARG A 330 21.56 8.01 27.57
C ARG A 330 21.49 9.49 27.86
N ILE A 331 20.35 10.05 27.52
CA ILE A 331 19.88 11.34 28.02
C ILE A 331 18.67 11.03 28.90
N ALA A 332 18.78 11.22 30.19
CA ALA A 332 17.71 10.95 31.15
C ALA A 332 16.61 12.04 31.10
N ASN A 333 15.46 11.80 31.73
CA ASN A 333 14.33 12.73 31.79
C ASN A 333 14.68 14.11 32.32
N ASN A 334 15.72 14.19 33.14
CA ASN A 334 16.22 15.41 33.81
C ASN A 334 17.36 16.10 32.98
N GLY A 335 17.67 15.60 31.76
CA GLY A 335 18.74 16.13 30.92
C GLY A 335 20.16 15.64 31.25
N ASP A 336 20.35 14.78 32.27
CA ASP A 336 21.67 14.21 32.55
C ASP A 336 22.13 13.28 31.42
N LEU A 337 23.36 13.48 30.94
CA LEU A 337 24.02 12.56 30.00
C LEU A 337 24.84 11.54 30.77
N THR A 338 24.57 10.26 30.53
CA THR A 338 25.37 9.16 31.10
C THR A 338 25.90 8.31 29.96
N ALA A 339 27.21 8.11 29.92
CA ALA A 339 27.88 7.23 28.96
C ALA A 339 28.63 6.11 29.72
N THR A 340 28.75 4.93 29.08
CA THR A 340 29.52 3.81 29.62
C THR A 340 31.03 4.07 29.59
N ASP A 341 31.47 4.98 28.73
CA ASP A 341 32.84 5.47 28.67
C ASP A 341 32.84 6.99 28.45
N THR A 342 33.63 7.71 29.26
CA THR A 342 33.77 9.16 29.20
C THR A 342 34.93 9.62 28.35
N SER A 343 35.64 8.73 27.69
CA SER A 343 36.75 9.03 26.78
C SER A 343 36.24 9.61 25.48
N ILE A 344 36.07 10.94 25.46
CA ILE A 344 35.67 11.68 24.25
C ILE A 344 36.97 12.10 23.52
N GLY A 345 37.35 11.37 22.51
CA GLY A 345 38.51 11.73 21.67
C GLY A 345 38.21 12.96 20.80
N SER A 346 39.18 13.83 20.66
CA SER A 346 39.13 14.90 19.67
C SER A 346 40.33 14.83 18.74
N ASN A 347 40.16 15.21 17.48
CA ASN A 347 41.26 15.28 16.52
C ASN A 347 42.29 16.29 16.97
N SER A 348 43.54 15.83 17.28
CA SER A 348 44.61 16.64 17.79
C SER A 348 45.93 16.41 17.03
N ASP A 349 45.84 15.88 15.81
CA ASP A 349 46.99 15.67 14.93
C ASP A 349 47.66 17.01 14.54
N SER A 350 48.98 17.06 14.64
CA SER A 350 49.75 18.28 14.31
C SER A 350 49.59 18.71 12.87
N ARG A 351 49.31 17.78 11.94
CA ARG A 351 49.10 18.06 10.51
C ARG A 351 47.83 18.85 10.24
N LEU A 352 46.88 18.86 11.20
CA LEU A 352 45.61 19.60 11.14
C LEU A 352 45.69 20.95 11.82
N LYS A 353 46.86 21.35 12.33
CA LYS A 353 47.05 22.57 13.11
C LYS A 353 48.14 23.45 12.51
N GLU A 354 47.94 24.73 12.56
CA GLU A 354 48.93 25.75 12.19
C GLU A 354 49.12 26.72 13.37
N ASN A 355 50.18 27.51 13.32
CA ASN A 355 50.52 28.53 14.36
C ASN A 355 50.57 27.93 15.76
N VAL A 356 51.11 26.70 15.90
CA VAL A 356 51.21 26.00 17.19
C VAL A 356 52.28 26.69 18.03
N ALA A 357 51.88 27.17 19.21
CA ALA A 357 52.73 27.80 20.22
C ALA A 357 52.43 27.28 21.62
N ASN A 358 53.38 27.43 22.53
CA ASN A 358 53.12 27.10 23.95
C ASN A 358 52.06 28.03 24.54
N TYR A 359 51.10 27.43 25.19
CA TYR A 359 50.04 28.15 25.86
C TYR A 359 50.41 28.43 27.33
N THR A 360 50.47 29.69 27.65
CA THR A 360 50.70 30.13 29.04
C THR A 360 49.47 30.93 29.51
N TYR A 361 48.73 30.36 30.44
CA TYR A 361 47.57 31.04 31.00
C TYR A 361 47.96 32.05 32.06
N ASP A 362 47.28 33.19 32.09
CA ASP A 362 47.51 34.22 33.10
C ASP A 362 47.05 33.77 34.49
N ILE A 363 48.00 33.49 35.37
CA ILE A 363 47.77 33.02 36.72
C ILE A 363 47.01 34.06 37.58
N THR A 364 47.07 35.35 37.22
CA THR A 364 46.36 36.42 37.93
C THR A 364 44.87 36.36 37.60
N LYS A 365 44.50 36.00 36.39
CA LYS A 365 43.13 35.69 35.98
C LYS A 365 42.62 34.42 36.67
N PHE A 366 43.44 33.34 36.68
CA PHE A 366 43.06 32.09 37.32
C PHE A 366 42.73 32.27 38.82
N LYS A 367 43.44 33.10 39.56
CA LYS A 367 43.19 33.41 40.96
C LYS A 367 41.83 34.08 41.23
N GLN A 368 41.24 34.69 40.21
CA GLN A 368 39.96 35.38 40.32
C GLN A 368 38.77 34.41 40.13
N PHE A 369 38.99 33.21 39.55
CA PHE A 369 37.94 32.23 39.44
C PHE A 369 37.47 31.72 40.79
N GLN A 370 36.17 31.86 41.06
CA GLN A 370 35.58 31.51 42.36
C GLN A 370 34.59 30.35 42.16
N ALA A 371 34.92 29.19 42.69
CA ALA A 371 33.95 28.11 42.79
C ALA A 371 32.81 28.48 43.76
N LYS A 372 31.60 28.22 43.38
CA LYS A 372 30.39 28.56 44.13
C LYS A 372 29.59 27.31 44.46
N THR A 373 28.79 27.37 45.49
CA THR A 373 27.63 26.52 45.70
C THR A 373 26.38 27.33 45.36
N PHE A 374 25.41 26.70 44.74
CA PHE A 374 24.16 27.35 44.31
C PHE A 374 23.01 26.37 44.23
N ASP A 375 21.79 26.89 44.24
CA ASP A 375 20.57 26.17 43.91
C ASP A 375 19.95 26.82 42.69
N TRP A 376 19.34 25.99 41.85
CA TRP A 376 18.59 26.49 40.70
C TRP A 376 17.31 27.19 41.14
N LYS A 377 16.92 28.28 40.49
CA LYS A 377 15.67 28.99 40.79
C LYS A 377 14.44 28.18 40.32
N ASN A 378 14.60 27.42 39.27
CA ASN A 378 13.59 26.46 38.77
C ASN A 378 14.18 25.04 38.92
N PRO A 379 14.15 24.45 40.11
CA PRO A 379 14.78 23.15 40.34
C PRO A 379 14.15 22.03 39.51
N GLU A 380 12.89 22.13 39.18
CA GLU A 380 12.16 21.19 38.31
C GLU A 380 12.82 21.02 36.91
N GLU A 381 13.37 22.12 36.35
CA GLU A 381 14.08 22.07 35.07
C GLU A 381 15.54 21.58 35.22
N HIS A 382 16.04 21.44 36.44
CA HIS A 382 17.44 21.15 36.78
C HIS A 382 17.60 20.02 37.79
N ASN A 383 16.82 18.96 37.69
CA ASN A 383 16.98 17.74 38.47
C ASN A 383 16.63 17.84 39.97
N GLY A 384 15.96 18.90 40.42
CA GLY A 384 15.51 19.06 41.78
C GLY A 384 16.63 19.11 42.87
N LYS A 385 17.92 19.10 42.46
CA LYS A 385 19.05 19.03 43.38
C LYS A 385 19.36 20.40 43.99
N THR A 386 19.66 20.39 45.28
CA THR A 386 20.19 21.53 46.02
C THR A 386 21.68 21.36 46.29
N GLY A 387 22.38 22.46 46.61
CA GLY A 387 23.80 22.43 46.95
C GLY A 387 24.69 22.10 45.75
N ASN A 388 24.32 22.50 44.56
CA ASN A 388 25.13 22.34 43.35
C ASN A 388 26.47 23.08 43.48
N ARG A 389 27.49 22.58 42.82
CA ARG A 389 28.85 23.18 42.83
C ARG A 389 29.26 23.48 41.38
N GLY A 390 29.83 24.67 41.20
CA GLY A 390 30.28 25.08 39.85
C GLY A 390 30.76 26.53 39.85
N PHE A 391 30.66 27.14 38.68
CA PHE A 391 31.01 28.55 38.46
C PHE A 391 29.77 29.30 37.94
N ILE A 392 29.72 30.60 38.25
CA ILE A 392 28.74 31.49 37.62
C ILE A 392 29.35 32.00 36.30
N ALA A 393 28.68 31.64 35.19
CA ALA A 393 29.24 31.88 33.84
C ALA A 393 29.50 33.38 33.58
N GLN A 394 28.66 34.29 34.05
CA GLN A 394 28.87 35.73 33.96
C GLN A 394 30.11 36.20 34.73
N GLU A 395 30.41 35.63 35.88
CA GLU A 395 31.64 35.95 36.64
C GLU A 395 32.88 35.49 35.89
N ILE A 396 32.80 34.30 35.24
CA ILE A 396 33.89 33.77 34.40
C ILE A 396 34.06 34.64 33.16
N ALA A 397 32.97 35.02 32.46
CA ALA A 397 33.03 35.87 31.29
C ALA A 397 33.68 37.26 31.58
N ALA A 398 33.46 37.81 32.75
CA ALA A 398 34.05 39.08 33.17
C ALA A 398 35.58 38.98 33.37
N ILE A 399 36.13 37.80 33.69
CA ILE A 399 37.55 37.54 33.87
C ILE A 399 38.19 37.12 32.53
N ASP A 400 37.55 36.21 31.83
CA ASP A 400 38.03 35.67 30.57
C ASP A 400 36.84 35.03 29.79
N ASP A 401 36.35 35.77 28.77
CA ASP A 401 35.18 35.39 27.97
C ASP A 401 35.41 34.17 27.06
N TYR A 402 36.70 33.81 26.80
CA TYR A 402 37.03 32.59 26.06
C TYR A 402 36.36 31.32 26.64
N TRP A 403 36.16 31.27 27.95
CA TRP A 403 35.64 30.12 28.69
C TRP A 403 34.12 30.06 28.78
N THR A 404 33.44 31.01 28.16
CA THR A 404 31.97 31.10 28.18
C THR A 404 31.43 31.16 26.74
N ASP A 405 30.15 30.87 26.64
CA ASP A 405 29.36 31.07 25.43
C ASP A 405 27.95 31.49 25.83
N GLN A 406 27.09 31.71 24.83
CA GLN A 406 25.67 31.96 25.06
C GLN A 406 24.84 30.99 24.22
N ILE A 407 23.76 30.49 24.79
CA ILE A 407 22.75 29.69 24.11
C ILE A 407 21.39 30.36 24.27
N SER A 408 20.56 30.30 23.27
CA SER A 408 19.17 30.72 23.32
C SER A 408 18.35 29.63 24.04
N ILE A 409 17.56 30.03 25.02
CA ILE A 409 16.62 29.18 25.75
C ILE A 409 15.25 29.33 25.09
N ASP A 410 14.51 28.23 24.96
CA ASP A 410 13.13 28.24 24.48
C ASP A 410 12.29 29.16 25.38
N SER A 411 11.61 30.12 24.77
CA SER A 411 10.77 31.12 25.46
C SER A 411 9.62 30.50 26.26
N ASN A 412 9.27 29.24 26.02
CA ASN A 412 8.23 28.50 26.77
C ASN A 412 8.75 27.89 28.08
N LYS A 413 10.06 27.89 28.30
CA LYS A 413 10.67 27.38 29.55
C LYS A 413 10.57 28.38 30.68
N GLU A 414 10.42 27.88 31.93
CA GLU A 414 10.41 28.73 33.13
C GLU A 414 11.71 29.49 33.30
N ASP A 415 12.85 28.90 32.94
CA ASP A 415 14.15 29.58 32.97
C ASP A 415 14.23 30.79 32.03
N ALA A 416 13.56 30.74 30.88
CA ALA A 416 13.50 31.87 29.97
C ALA A 416 12.84 33.10 30.60
N LYS A 417 11.85 32.91 31.49
CA LYS A 417 11.17 34.00 32.21
C LYS A 417 12.10 34.76 33.16
N LEU A 418 13.24 34.16 33.53
CA LEU A 418 14.26 34.76 34.37
C LEU A 418 15.29 35.59 33.61
N ILE A 419 15.26 35.53 32.27
CA ILE A 419 16.25 36.15 31.38
C ILE A 419 15.55 37.21 30.56
N THR A 420 16.03 38.44 30.62
CA THR A 420 15.53 39.51 29.75
C THR A 420 15.89 39.21 28.32
N PRO A 421 14.91 39.20 27.40
CA PRO A 421 15.20 38.94 26.01
C PRO A 421 16.04 40.06 25.37
N ASP A 422 16.84 39.69 24.38
CA ASP A 422 17.59 40.63 23.55
C ASP A 422 16.66 41.42 22.58
N SER A 423 17.24 42.28 21.76
CA SER A 423 16.50 43.08 20.77
C SER A 423 15.76 42.26 19.70
N ASN A 424 16.10 40.98 19.55
CA ASN A 424 15.48 40.03 18.63
C ASN A 424 14.46 39.11 19.33
N GLY A 425 14.27 39.31 20.65
CA GLY A 425 13.37 38.48 21.43
C GLY A 425 13.96 37.17 21.95
N ASN A 426 15.28 36.94 21.85
CA ASN A 426 15.93 35.71 22.29
C ASN A 426 16.29 35.80 23.77
N HIS A 427 16.00 34.76 24.52
CA HIS A 427 16.41 34.60 25.94
C HIS A 427 17.78 33.88 25.98
N ASN A 428 18.87 34.66 25.96
CA ASN A 428 20.23 34.12 25.87
C ASN A 428 20.84 33.90 27.26
N ALA A 429 21.11 32.65 27.60
CA ALA A 429 21.80 32.25 28.80
C ALA A 429 23.29 32.05 28.58
N TYR A 430 24.13 32.47 29.54
CA TYR A 430 25.55 32.15 29.53
C TYR A 430 25.79 30.69 29.88
N THR A 431 26.72 30.04 29.15
CA THR A 431 27.21 28.69 29.41
C THR A 431 28.71 28.65 29.60
N LEU A 432 29.21 27.56 30.20
CA LEU A 432 30.65 27.32 30.37
C LEU A 432 31.14 26.29 29.33
N LYS A 433 32.27 26.57 28.65
CA LYS A 433 32.97 25.66 27.74
C LYS A 433 33.73 24.59 28.54
N LEU A 434 33.10 23.44 28.80
CA LEU A 434 33.65 22.41 29.66
C LEU A 434 34.88 21.67 29.11
N GLY A 435 35.01 21.44 27.78
CA GLY A 435 35.97 20.53 27.17
C GLY A 435 37.39 21.09 26.93
N LYS A 436 37.71 22.34 27.32
CA LYS A 436 39.01 23.00 26.98
C LYS A 436 39.80 23.45 28.21
N LYS A 437 39.32 23.22 29.40
CA LYS A 437 39.92 23.68 30.67
C LYS A 437 41.22 22.96 31.03
N ASP A 438 41.42 21.73 30.53
CA ASP A 438 42.60 20.93 30.85
C ASP A 438 43.91 21.61 30.43
N ALA A 439 43.97 22.26 29.25
CA ALA A 439 45.13 23.01 28.84
C ALA A 439 45.44 24.20 29.78
N MET A 440 44.41 24.88 30.28
CA MET A 440 44.56 25.92 31.28
C MET A 440 45.10 25.37 32.63
N TYR A 441 44.52 24.25 33.10
CA TYR A 441 44.99 23.63 34.36
C TYR A 441 46.44 23.16 34.23
N VAL A 442 46.83 22.51 33.13
CA VAL A 442 48.20 22.09 32.87
C VAL A 442 49.13 23.28 32.90
N SER A 443 48.81 24.38 32.19
CA SER A 443 49.60 25.58 32.18
C SER A 443 49.81 26.22 33.58
N VAL A 444 48.71 26.29 34.37
CA VAL A 444 48.81 26.85 35.74
C VAL A 444 49.60 25.93 36.64
N ILE A 445 49.42 24.60 36.56
CA ILE A 445 50.17 23.64 37.38
C ILE A 445 51.67 23.71 37.02
N GLN A 446 52.03 23.77 35.77
CA GLN A 446 53.45 23.94 35.34
C GLN A 446 54.08 25.20 35.92
N GLN A 447 53.36 26.32 35.89
CA GLN A 447 53.86 27.56 36.51
C GLN A 447 54.02 27.47 38.03
N LEU A 448 53.12 26.73 38.71
CA LEU A 448 53.20 26.49 40.16
C LEU A 448 54.40 25.58 40.47
N ILE A 449 54.63 24.52 39.71
CA ILE A 449 55.79 23.63 39.85
C ILE A 449 57.10 24.45 39.73
N ALA A 450 57.24 25.22 38.66
CA ALA A 450 58.44 26.05 38.45
C ALA A 450 58.68 27.06 39.61
N ARG A 451 57.63 27.59 40.23
CA ARG A 451 57.74 28.46 41.43
C ARG A 451 58.17 27.69 42.67
N ILE A 452 57.69 26.47 42.86
CA ILE A 452 58.08 25.60 43.98
C ILE A 452 59.58 25.26 43.83
N GLU A 453 60.02 24.78 42.66
CA GLU A 453 61.39 24.45 42.36
C GLU A 453 62.34 25.63 42.59
N ALA A 454 61.90 26.87 42.24
CA ALA A 454 62.68 28.07 42.50
C ALA A 454 62.74 28.49 43.96
N LEU A 455 61.82 27.97 44.81
CA LEU A 455 61.83 28.20 46.25
C LEU A 455 62.65 27.15 47.04
N GLU A 456 62.82 25.96 46.42
CA GLU A 456 63.57 24.85 47.02
C GLU A 456 65.08 24.86 46.61
N ALA A 457 65.44 25.63 45.53
CA ALA A 457 66.79 25.86 45.09
C ALA A 457 67.49 27.02 45.82
#